data_974c21ee8ceab1e1a460d1f40b202699
#
_entry.id   974c21ee8ceab1e1a460d1f40b202699
#
_cell.length_a   1.000
_cell.length_b   1.000
_cell.length_c   1.000
_cell.angle_alpha   90.00
_cell.angle_beta   90.00
_cell.angle_gamma   90.00
#
_symmetry.space_group_name_H-M   'P 1'
#
loop_
_entity.id
_entity.type
_entity.pdbx_description
1 polymer ?
#
loop_
_entity_poly.entity_id
_entity_poly.type
_entity_poly.pdbx_seq_one_letter_code
_entity_poly.pdbx_strand_id
1 'polypeptide(L)'
;MNRGLLLSSDVKSRCWPWASSYPRSEVQAPVLTDPVWQFVPWLEFARRELNAGRLPLWNPHQNGGVPFLGNAQSAIASPLFAPALLLGVERGWNLSLLLRILVAAVGMYLWLRDVERSRAAATLGALMFSISGPSIAWLEHPISMVIASIPILLLLARRLAREHSGAGFAGVAVATYLVLAGGHPETAAMAVAVVAGATALEAHGWRPRVRTALAACVGVLLAAPLLVPFAEYLSLSAAAQGEDRAVFTLSVSALGRFIVPHATTGNPITEASTVSVVGLCLALFGLGHIRRSRQVRYWAGVAFLIVVVSYDNPVSRLLALHTPLYWTRSLILLPLALGFLAATGLDSLRSLAKRRLGERSAMLAASALVVMAGAELLAAARGVHAVTPPEDVDPTTPLLRRLTTESEPFRILPLHTFLPPDSATALGLDDVRGYDAITPRAWLREREAMGRFTSTNIVTDVLEPRNLAPGGRALDLWNVKYLLLHPQLPYTAERLNSEFGLDLEEIYLGSDGRLLRNRRVLPRARLRGEGTVHVTERRATRWRLDVDARESTVLVLANPMFPGWRARVDGKRAPIASRTGTPIEVRVSAGRHTVEISYEPLSFRLGAGMCVAALFVLGMIVWRIGWS
;
A
#
# COMPACT_ATOMS: atom_id res chain seq x y z
N MET A 1 16.00 4.81 -26.74
CA MET A 1 14.93 4.22 -25.93
C MET A 1 14.77 5.09 -24.71
N ASN A 2 13.62 5.71 -24.52
CA ASN A 2 13.35 6.55 -23.36
C ASN A 2 13.48 5.70 -22.08
N ARG A 3 14.47 6.00 -21.24
CA ARG A 3 14.71 5.30 -19.97
C ARG A 3 13.77 5.80 -18.86
N GLY A 4 12.60 6.33 -19.19
CA GLY A 4 11.68 6.90 -18.23
C GLY A 4 11.01 5.83 -17.34
N LEU A 5 10.74 6.20 -16.10
CA LEU A 5 9.98 5.40 -15.14
C LEU A 5 8.50 5.75 -15.24
N LEU A 6 7.64 4.76 -15.24
CA LEU A 6 6.19 4.95 -15.05
C LEU A 6 5.97 5.31 -13.57
N LEU A 7 6.13 6.58 -13.25
CA LEU A 7 6.01 7.12 -11.90
C LEU A 7 5.71 8.62 -12.00
N SER A 8 4.68 9.10 -11.34
CA SER A 8 4.23 10.49 -11.40
C SER A 8 5.07 11.43 -10.52
N SER A 9 6.41 11.34 -10.59
CA SER A 9 7.31 12.18 -9.78
C SER A 9 7.28 13.65 -10.16
N ASP A 10 6.74 14.01 -11.33
CA ASP A 10 6.50 15.37 -11.78
C ASP A 10 5.60 16.16 -10.80
N VAL A 11 4.78 15.48 -9.96
CA VAL A 11 4.01 16.09 -8.87
C VAL A 11 4.92 16.80 -7.85
N LYS A 12 6.21 16.44 -7.75
CA LYS A 12 7.20 17.11 -6.89
C LYS A 12 7.40 18.57 -7.28
N SER A 13 7.20 18.92 -8.56
CA SER A 13 7.27 20.32 -9.04
C SER A 13 6.25 21.24 -8.36
N ARG A 14 5.20 20.71 -7.76
CA ARG A 14 4.17 21.46 -7.01
C ARG A 14 4.47 21.56 -5.51
N CYS A 15 5.51 20.87 -5.04
CA CYS A 15 5.83 20.79 -3.61
C CYS A 15 7.25 21.29 -3.35
N TRP A 16 7.41 22.11 -2.32
CA TRP A 16 8.74 22.49 -1.82
C TRP A 16 9.38 21.33 -1.07
N PRO A 17 10.70 21.17 -1.15
CA PRO A 17 11.71 22.09 -1.72
C PRO A 17 11.90 21.99 -3.23
N TRP A 18 11.30 21.04 -3.91
CA TRP A 18 11.58 20.74 -5.32
C TRP A 18 11.01 21.76 -6.30
N ALA A 19 9.91 22.44 -5.94
CA ALA A 19 9.27 23.43 -6.80
C ALA A 19 10.19 24.57 -7.29
N SER A 20 11.31 24.83 -6.59
CA SER A 20 12.31 25.82 -7.00
C SER A 20 13.21 25.35 -8.13
N SER A 21 13.39 24.03 -8.26
CA SER A 21 14.38 23.41 -9.17
C SER A 21 13.74 22.85 -10.42
N TYR A 22 12.43 22.65 -10.41
CA TYR A 22 11.69 22.17 -11.57
C TYR A 22 11.05 23.31 -12.37
N PRO A 23 11.20 23.33 -13.70
CA PRO A 23 10.33 24.16 -14.52
C PRO A 23 8.88 23.73 -14.24
N ARG A 24 7.97 24.68 -14.09
CA ARG A 24 6.53 24.41 -13.90
C ARG A 24 5.97 23.76 -15.16
N SER A 25 6.21 22.48 -15.34
CA SER A 25 5.55 21.65 -16.34
C SER A 25 4.14 21.31 -15.87
N GLU A 26 3.22 21.12 -16.79
CA GLU A 26 1.92 20.52 -16.44
C GLU A 26 2.16 19.15 -15.82
N VAL A 27 1.65 18.93 -14.61
CA VAL A 27 1.70 17.62 -13.98
C VAL A 27 0.79 16.69 -14.74
N GLN A 28 1.36 15.62 -15.33
CA GLN A 28 0.65 14.72 -16.23
C GLN A 28 -0.41 13.88 -15.51
N ALA A 29 -0.12 13.43 -14.27
CA ALA A 29 -1.03 12.60 -13.49
C ALA A 29 -1.15 13.11 -12.04
N PRO A 30 -1.81 14.26 -11.82
CA PRO A 30 -1.81 14.95 -10.52
C PRO A 30 -2.51 14.19 -9.38
N VAL A 31 -3.23 13.13 -9.67
CA VAL A 31 -3.94 12.29 -8.70
C VAL A 31 -3.21 11.00 -8.35
N LEU A 32 -2.12 10.65 -9.05
CA LEU A 32 -1.28 9.48 -8.76
C LEU A 32 -0.14 9.86 -7.79
N THR A 33 -0.49 10.35 -6.62
CA THR A 33 0.48 10.86 -5.64
C THR A 33 1.02 9.78 -4.68
N ASP A 34 0.20 8.78 -4.34
CA ASP A 34 0.58 7.73 -3.39
C ASP A 34 1.87 6.98 -3.78
N PRO A 35 2.11 6.61 -5.06
CA PRO A 35 3.37 5.97 -5.44
C PRO A 35 4.59 6.80 -5.07
N VAL A 36 4.52 8.12 -5.22
CA VAL A 36 5.62 9.06 -4.98
C VAL A 36 5.78 9.38 -3.50
N TRP A 37 4.66 9.56 -2.77
CA TRP A 37 4.70 9.98 -1.37
C TRP A 37 4.78 8.81 -0.38
N GLN A 38 4.31 7.61 -0.76
CA GLN A 38 4.27 6.43 0.12
C GLN A 38 5.14 5.26 -0.38
N PHE A 39 4.78 4.70 -1.56
CA PHE A 39 5.30 3.36 -1.92
C PHE A 39 6.77 3.38 -2.29
N VAL A 40 7.25 4.40 -2.99
CA VAL A 40 8.68 4.56 -3.29
C VAL A 40 9.50 4.85 -2.03
N PRO A 41 9.13 5.80 -1.15
CA PRO A 41 9.80 6.00 0.13
C PRO A 41 9.85 4.74 1.01
N TRP A 42 8.77 3.98 1.08
CA TRP A 42 8.74 2.72 1.85
C TRP A 42 9.62 1.65 1.22
N LEU A 43 9.65 1.56 -0.11
CA LEU A 43 10.55 0.66 -0.84
C LEU A 43 12.01 0.99 -0.52
N GLU A 44 12.41 2.26 -0.61
CA GLU A 44 13.79 2.68 -0.33
C GLU A 44 14.18 2.44 1.13
N PHE A 45 13.27 2.68 2.08
CA PHE A 45 13.49 2.31 3.48
C PHE A 45 13.69 0.79 3.65
N ALA A 46 12.78 -0.02 3.09
CA ALA A 46 12.86 -1.47 3.18
C ALA A 46 14.17 -2.00 2.57
N ARG A 47 14.57 -1.46 1.41
CA ARG A 47 15.83 -1.81 0.75
C ARG A 47 17.06 -1.49 1.62
N ARG A 48 17.09 -0.29 2.23
CA ARG A 48 18.20 0.08 3.14
C ARG A 48 18.32 -0.90 4.30
N GLU A 49 17.21 -1.26 4.93
CA GLU A 49 17.24 -2.21 6.05
C GLU A 49 17.63 -3.62 5.59
N LEU A 50 17.06 -4.13 4.50
CA LEU A 50 17.36 -5.46 3.98
C LEU A 50 18.82 -5.58 3.47
N ASN A 51 19.33 -4.57 2.79
CA ASN A 51 20.75 -4.53 2.34
C ASN A 51 21.73 -4.51 3.53
N ALA A 52 21.30 -4.00 4.67
CA ALA A 52 22.05 -4.04 5.92
C ALA A 52 21.80 -5.33 6.74
N GLY A 53 21.16 -6.35 6.17
CA GLY A 53 20.84 -7.63 6.81
C GLY A 53 19.80 -7.53 7.92
N ARG A 54 18.92 -6.51 7.91
CA ARG A 54 17.91 -6.27 8.93
C ARG A 54 16.51 -6.35 8.36
N LEU A 55 15.57 -6.87 9.15
CA LEU A 55 14.14 -6.82 8.80
C LEU A 55 13.59 -5.41 9.10
N PRO A 56 12.84 -4.80 8.16
CA PRO A 56 12.22 -3.50 8.35
C PRO A 56 10.96 -3.61 9.22
N LEU A 57 11.13 -3.85 10.53
CA LEU A 57 10.00 -4.03 11.47
C LEU A 57 9.43 -2.69 11.95
N TRP A 58 10.27 -1.65 12.05
CA TRP A 58 9.91 -0.32 12.56
C TRP A 58 10.44 0.76 11.63
N ASN A 59 9.58 1.68 11.20
CA ASN A 59 9.97 2.87 10.43
C ASN A 59 10.02 4.09 11.36
N PRO A 60 11.20 4.65 11.67
CA PRO A 60 11.34 5.83 12.52
C PRO A 60 11.02 7.14 11.80
N HIS A 61 10.88 7.12 10.45
CA HIS A 61 10.89 8.29 9.58
C HIS A 61 9.50 8.89 9.32
N GLN A 62 8.42 8.22 9.76
CA GLN A 62 7.06 8.73 9.64
C GLN A 62 6.31 8.62 10.97
N ASN A 63 5.37 9.55 11.25
CA ASN A 63 4.52 9.56 12.44
C ASN A 63 5.31 9.40 13.75
N GLY A 64 6.51 10.02 13.83
CA GLY A 64 7.42 9.87 14.97
C GLY A 64 7.99 8.47 15.17
N GLY A 65 7.55 7.49 14.39
CA GLY A 65 7.92 6.09 14.37
C GLY A 65 6.71 5.15 14.43
N VAL A 66 6.65 4.17 13.50
CA VAL A 66 5.52 3.23 13.35
C VAL A 66 5.97 1.81 13.03
N PRO A 67 5.15 0.77 13.32
CA PRO A 67 5.37 -0.60 12.86
C PRO A 67 5.34 -0.68 11.33
N PHE A 68 6.48 -0.90 10.69
CA PHE A 68 6.55 -0.93 9.23
C PHE A 68 5.96 -2.20 8.63
N LEU A 69 6.30 -3.37 9.17
CA LEU A 69 5.76 -4.64 8.67
C LEU A 69 4.25 -4.80 8.97
N GLY A 70 3.75 -4.09 9.99
CA GLY A 70 2.32 -3.99 10.28
C GLY A 70 1.56 -3.15 9.25
N ASN A 71 2.25 -2.36 8.43
CA ASN A 71 1.66 -1.69 7.29
C ASN A 71 1.60 -2.66 6.11
N ALA A 72 0.42 -3.23 5.86
CA ALA A 72 0.24 -4.17 4.77
C ALA A 72 0.57 -3.57 3.40
N GLN A 73 0.32 -2.27 3.19
CA GLN A 73 0.49 -1.60 1.89
C GLN A 73 1.95 -1.48 1.45
N SER A 74 2.92 -1.70 2.35
CA SER A 74 4.33 -1.78 1.97
C SER A 74 4.61 -2.93 0.98
N ALA A 75 3.81 -3.99 1.03
CA ALA A 75 3.81 -5.17 0.13
C ALA A 75 5.19 -5.81 -0.11
N ILE A 76 6.16 -5.59 0.79
CA ILE A 76 7.57 -6.03 0.62
C ILE A 76 7.75 -7.54 0.55
N ALA A 77 6.75 -8.30 0.97
CA ALA A 77 6.76 -9.77 0.90
C ALA A 77 6.11 -10.31 -0.39
N SER A 78 5.60 -9.45 -1.27
CA SER A 78 5.06 -9.88 -2.56
C SER A 78 6.19 -10.17 -3.56
N PRO A 79 6.24 -11.38 -4.16
CA PRO A 79 7.22 -11.67 -5.22
C PRO A 79 7.09 -10.76 -6.43
N LEU A 80 5.91 -10.20 -6.68
CA LEU A 80 5.69 -9.25 -7.78
C LEU A 80 6.36 -7.89 -7.53
N PHE A 81 6.72 -7.61 -6.27
CA PHE A 81 7.47 -6.41 -5.89
C PHE A 81 8.99 -6.66 -5.82
N ALA A 82 9.41 -7.94 -5.84
CA ALA A 82 10.82 -8.33 -5.73
C ALA A 82 11.75 -7.63 -6.73
N PRO A 83 11.40 -7.42 -8.03
CA PRO A 83 12.28 -6.68 -8.93
C PRO A 83 12.61 -5.27 -8.43
N ALA A 84 11.61 -4.52 -7.94
CA ALA A 84 11.82 -3.19 -7.39
C ALA A 84 12.63 -3.25 -6.08
N LEU A 85 12.34 -4.22 -5.22
CA LEU A 85 13.04 -4.40 -3.94
C LEU A 85 14.52 -4.77 -4.12
N LEU A 86 14.84 -5.63 -5.09
CA LEU A 86 16.21 -6.10 -5.33
C LEU A 86 17.04 -5.13 -6.18
N LEU A 87 16.45 -4.57 -7.24
CA LEU A 87 17.16 -3.75 -8.23
C LEU A 87 17.02 -2.24 -7.99
N GLY A 88 16.13 -1.81 -7.09
CA GLY A 88 15.82 -0.41 -6.82
C GLY A 88 14.79 0.18 -7.76
N VAL A 89 14.41 1.42 -7.48
CA VAL A 89 13.39 2.15 -8.25
C VAL A 89 13.82 2.27 -9.70
N GLU A 90 15.02 2.75 -9.98
CA GLU A 90 15.50 3.04 -11.32
C GLU A 90 15.45 1.85 -12.28
N ARG A 91 15.76 0.64 -11.81
CA ARG A 91 15.89 -0.56 -12.66
C ARG A 91 14.75 -1.55 -12.46
N GLY A 92 14.21 -1.62 -11.24
CA GLY A 92 13.26 -2.66 -10.85
C GLY A 92 11.80 -2.23 -10.87
N TRP A 93 11.50 -0.93 -10.79
CA TRP A 93 10.13 -0.44 -10.72
C TRP A 93 9.29 -0.84 -11.93
N ASN A 94 9.70 -0.40 -13.14
CA ASN A 94 8.98 -0.74 -14.38
C ASN A 94 8.92 -2.26 -14.62
N LEU A 95 9.97 -3.00 -14.24
CA LEU A 95 9.97 -4.45 -14.34
C LEU A 95 8.93 -5.09 -13.41
N SER A 96 8.77 -4.56 -12.18
CA SER A 96 7.72 -4.97 -11.26
C SER A 96 6.32 -4.70 -11.82
N LEU A 97 6.09 -3.52 -12.44
CA LEU A 97 4.82 -3.17 -13.06
C LEU A 97 4.50 -4.09 -14.25
N LEU A 98 5.48 -4.33 -15.12
CA LEU A 98 5.33 -5.25 -16.26
C LEU A 98 5.00 -6.68 -15.78
N LEU A 99 5.68 -7.15 -14.75
CA LEU A 99 5.43 -8.48 -14.17
C LEU A 99 3.99 -8.62 -13.67
N ARG A 100 3.42 -7.57 -13.05
CA ARG A 100 2.01 -7.56 -12.60
C ARG A 100 1.04 -7.74 -13.77
N ILE A 101 1.24 -7.00 -14.86
CA ILE A 101 0.41 -7.10 -16.07
C ILE A 101 0.53 -8.50 -16.69
N LEU A 102 1.76 -9.02 -16.81
CA LEU A 102 2.01 -10.34 -17.41
C LEU A 102 1.38 -11.46 -16.58
N VAL A 103 1.55 -11.43 -15.25
CA VAL A 103 0.97 -12.45 -14.35
C VAL A 103 -0.56 -12.41 -14.40
N ALA A 104 -1.16 -11.20 -14.40
CA ALA A 104 -2.61 -11.04 -14.58
C ALA A 104 -3.10 -11.61 -15.90
N ALA A 105 -2.44 -11.26 -17.02
CA ALA A 105 -2.82 -11.72 -18.36
C ALA A 105 -2.69 -13.24 -18.53
N VAL A 106 -1.53 -13.80 -18.14
CA VAL A 106 -1.26 -15.24 -18.25
C VAL A 106 -2.18 -16.02 -17.33
N GLY A 107 -2.35 -15.58 -16.08
CA GLY A 107 -3.26 -16.23 -15.13
C GLY A 107 -4.70 -16.27 -15.65
N MET A 108 -5.21 -15.14 -16.16
CA MET A 108 -6.56 -15.03 -16.71
C MET A 108 -6.73 -15.88 -17.96
N TYR A 109 -5.74 -15.86 -18.87
CA TYR A 109 -5.76 -16.70 -20.07
C TYR A 109 -5.80 -18.18 -19.70
N LEU A 110 -4.93 -18.65 -18.81
CA LEU A 110 -4.87 -20.05 -18.38
C LEU A 110 -6.16 -20.49 -17.68
N TRP A 111 -6.72 -19.65 -16.81
CA TRP A 111 -7.99 -19.93 -16.16
C TRP A 111 -9.13 -20.06 -17.17
N LEU A 112 -9.25 -19.13 -18.14
CA LEU A 112 -10.26 -19.18 -19.18
C LEU A 112 -10.09 -20.41 -20.09
N ARG A 113 -8.86 -20.82 -20.38
CA ARG A 113 -8.58 -22.07 -21.09
C ARG A 113 -8.99 -23.29 -20.29
N ASP A 114 -8.78 -23.30 -18.99
CA ASP A 114 -9.19 -24.38 -18.08
C ASP A 114 -10.72 -24.50 -17.96
N VAL A 115 -11.47 -23.42 -18.12
CA VAL A 115 -12.94 -23.42 -18.24
C VAL A 115 -13.41 -23.58 -19.71
N GLU A 116 -12.56 -24.15 -20.56
CA GLU A 116 -12.85 -24.59 -21.94
C GLU A 116 -13.23 -23.45 -22.92
N ARG A 117 -12.76 -22.21 -22.65
CA ARG A 117 -12.91 -21.13 -23.64
C ARG A 117 -11.91 -21.29 -24.78
N SER A 118 -12.30 -20.89 -26.01
CA SER A 118 -11.39 -20.91 -27.16
C SER A 118 -10.17 -20.02 -26.92
N ARG A 119 -9.10 -20.22 -27.70
CA ARG A 119 -7.89 -19.38 -27.57
C ARG A 119 -8.21 -17.90 -27.76
N ALA A 120 -8.99 -17.54 -28.78
CA ALA A 120 -9.38 -16.16 -29.03
C ALA A 120 -10.21 -15.57 -27.86
N ALA A 121 -11.16 -16.33 -27.32
CA ALA A 121 -11.98 -15.92 -26.18
C ALA A 121 -11.15 -15.75 -24.90
N ALA A 122 -10.21 -16.67 -24.65
CA ALA A 122 -9.31 -16.56 -23.51
C ALA A 122 -8.36 -15.35 -23.63
N THR A 123 -7.86 -15.04 -24.84
CA THR A 123 -7.06 -13.85 -25.10
C THR A 123 -7.86 -12.57 -24.86
N LEU A 124 -9.11 -12.51 -25.35
CA LEU A 124 -10.00 -11.36 -25.10
C LEU A 124 -10.18 -11.12 -23.60
N GLY A 125 -10.56 -12.17 -22.85
CA GLY A 125 -10.76 -12.03 -21.40
C GLY A 125 -9.48 -11.66 -20.65
N ALA A 126 -8.32 -12.17 -21.09
CA ALA A 126 -7.02 -11.82 -20.54
C ALA A 126 -6.69 -10.33 -20.75
N LEU A 127 -6.90 -9.79 -21.95
CA LEU A 127 -6.73 -8.37 -22.26
C LEU A 127 -7.69 -7.50 -21.43
N MET A 128 -8.99 -7.86 -21.42
CA MET A 128 -10.00 -7.14 -20.64
C MET A 128 -9.71 -7.11 -19.15
N PHE A 129 -9.03 -8.12 -18.61
CA PHE A 129 -8.65 -8.15 -17.20
C PHE A 129 -7.36 -7.37 -16.94
N SER A 130 -6.28 -7.65 -17.70
CA SER A 130 -4.94 -7.17 -17.38
C SER A 130 -4.69 -5.71 -17.74
N ILE A 131 -5.35 -5.17 -18.77
CA ILE A 131 -5.18 -3.79 -19.25
C ILE A 131 -6.50 -3.00 -19.27
N SER A 132 -7.48 -3.40 -18.44
CA SER A 132 -8.68 -2.60 -18.17
C SER A 132 -8.37 -1.31 -17.42
N GLY A 133 -9.30 -0.36 -17.46
CA GLY A 133 -9.19 0.89 -16.70
C GLY A 133 -8.82 0.68 -15.23
N PRO A 134 -9.54 -0.18 -14.46
CA PRO A 134 -9.18 -0.46 -13.08
C PRO A 134 -7.75 -1.03 -12.92
N SER A 135 -7.36 -1.97 -13.78
CA SER A 135 -6.03 -2.61 -13.67
C SER A 135 -4.88 -1.62 -13.98
N ILE A 136 -5.09 -0.74 -14.96
CA ILE A 136 -4.10 0.28 -15.32
C ILE A 136 -4.08 1.41 -14.28
N ALA A 137 -5.23 1.96 -13.89
CA ALA A 137 -5.28 3.06 -12.93
C ALA A 137 -4.61 2.73 -11.58
N TRP A 138 -4.73 1.48 -11.14
CA TRP A 138 -4.12 0.99 -9.90
C TRP A 138 -2.75 0.33 -10.09
N LEU A 139 -2.15 0.39 -11.28
CA LEU A 139 -0.93 -0.37 -11.62
C LEU A 139 0.25 -0.05 -10.70
N GLU A 140 0.48 1.22 -10.37
CA GLU A 140 1.57 1.66 -9.49
C GLU A 140 1.29 1.38 -8.00
N HIS A 141 0.06 1.02 -7.64
CA HIS A 141 -0.34 0.76 -6.25
C HIS A 141 -0.16 -0.73 -5.89
N PRO A 142 0.05 -1.06 -4.61
CA PRO A 142 0.15 -2.45 -4.14
C PRO A 142 -1.05 -3.32 -4.50
N ILE A 143 -2.25 -2.74 -4.55
CA ILE A 143 -3.48 -3.44 -4.93
C ILE A 143 -3.39 -4.17 -6.28
N SER A 144 -2.56 -3.68 -7.22
CA SER A 144 -2.33 -4.34 -8.51
C SER A 144 -1.68 -5.73 -8.38
N MET A 145 -0.90 -5.96 -7.32
CA MET A 145 -0.32 -7.28 -7.03
C MET A 145 -1.37 -8.26 -6.53
N VAL A 146 -2.38 -7.78 -5.80
CA VAL A 146 -3.57 -8.57 -5.44
C VAL A 146 -4.30 -8.97 -6.73
N ILE A 147 -4.63 -7.98 -7.59
CA ILE A 147 -5.33 -8.19 -8.87
C ILE A 147 -4.60 -9.26 -9.70
N ALA A 148 -3.30 -9.10 -9.90
CA ALA A 148 -2.50 -10.00 -10.71
C ALA A 148 -2.57 -11.47 -10.25
N SER A 149 -2.71 -11.69 -8.95
CA SER A 149 -2.68 -13.02 -8.34
C SER A 149 -4.04 -13.74 -8.36
N ILE A 150 -5.16 -13.03 -8.55
CA ILE A 150 -6.52 -13.59 -8.47
C ILE A 150 -6.78 -14.70 -9.49
N PRO A 151 -6.47 -14.55 -10.81
CA PRO A 151 -6.76 -15.59 -11.79
C PRO A 151 -5.97 -16.87 -11.56
N ILE A 152 -4.75 -16.77 -10.99
CA ILE A 152 -3.96 -17.94 -10.62
C ILE A 152 -4.65 -18.70 -9.48
N LEU A 153 -5.14 -17.98 -8.46
CA LEU A 153 -5.87 -18.59 -7.37
C LEU A 153 -7.17 -19.26 -7.87
N LEU A 154 -7.91 -18.62 -8.80
CA LEU A 154 -9.08 -19.20 -9.45
C LEU A 154 -8.75 -20.51 -10.18
N LEU A 155 -7.70 -20.51 -11.00
CA LEU A 155 -7.23 -21.68 -11.74
C LEU A 155 -6.90 -22.85 -10.82
N LEU A 156 -6.05 -22.58 -9.81
CA LEU A 156 -5.56 -23.62 -8.91
C LEU A 156 -6.65 -24.14 -7.97
N ALA A 157 -7.52 -23.26 -7.46
CA ALA A 157 -8.64 -23.64 -6.63
C ALA A 157 -9.66 -24.52 -7.40
N ARG A 158 -9.95 -24.16 -8.66
CA ARG A 158 -10.79 -24.96 -9.55
C ARG A 158 -10.19 -26.35 -9.80
N ARG A 159 -8.90 -26.43 -10.13
CA ARG A 159 -8.22 -27.71 -10.36
C ARG A 159 -8.22 -28.57 -9.10
N LEU A 160 -7.87 -28.02 -7.95
CA LEU A 160 -7.90 -28.74 -6.69
C LEU A 160 -9.32 -29.22 -6.31
N ALA A 161 -10.36 -28.46 -6.67
CA ALA A 161 -11.74 -28.89 -6.46
C ALA A 161 -12.15 -30.11 -7.32
N ARG A 162 -11.53 -30.29 -8.48
CA ARG A 162 -11.80 -31.40 -9.41
C ARG A 162 -10.89 -32.60 -9.21
N GLU A 163 -9.62 -32.34 -8.86
CA GLU A 163 -8.55 -33.35 -8.75
C GLU A 163 -7.99 -33.39 -7.34
N HIS A 164 -7.66 -34.60 -6.88
CA HIS A 164 -7.03 -34.79 -5.57
C HIS A 164 -5.50 -34.85 -5.73
N SER A 165 -4.81 -33.73 -5.51
CA SER A 165 -3.37 -33.61 -5.75
C SER A 165 -2.71 -32.81 -4.62
N GLY A 166 -1.57 -33.29 -4.14
CA GLY A 166 -0.73 -32.60 -3.15
C GLY A 166 -0.15 -31.31 -3.72
N ALA A 167 0.28 -31.35 -4.98
CA ALA A 167 0.77 -30.16 -5.70
C ALA A 167 -0.35 -29.12 -5.89
N GLY A 168 -1.59 -29.55 -6.19
CA GLY A 168 -2.76 -28.68 -6.29
C GLY A 168 -3.08 -28.01 -4.94
N PHE A 169 -2.99 -28.76 -3.83
CA PHE A 169 -3.15 -28.20 -2.48
C PHE A 169 -2.10 -27.13 -2.18
N ALA A 170 -0.83 -27.44 -2.43
CA ALA A 170 0.26 -26.49 -2.27
C ALA A 170 0.09 -25.24 -3.15
N GLY A 171 -0.33 -25.44 -4.39
CA GLY A 171 -0.61 -24.37 -5.34
C GLY A 171 -1.68 -23.39 -4.82
N VAL A 172 -2.79 -23.89 -4.28
CA VAL A 172 -3.83 -23.04 -3.68
C VAL A 172 -3.31 -22.29 -2.45
N ALA A 173 -2.56 -22.96 -1.58
CA ALA A 173 -1.97 -22.33 -0.40
C ALA A 173 -1.03 -21.18 -0.80
N VAL A 174 -0.11 -21.41 -1.75
CA VAL A 174 0.81 -20.39 -2.25
C VAL A 174 0.06 -19.26 -2.98
N ALA A 175 -0.93 -19.58 -3.82
CA ALA A 175 -1.70 -18.56 -4.52
C ALA A 175 -2.52 -17.68 -3.54
N THR A 176 -3.07 -18.27 -2.48
CA THR A 176 -3.73 -17.51 -1.40
C THR A 176 -2.74 -16.58 -0.70
N TYR A 177 -1.53 -17.07 -0.36
CA TYR A 177 -0.46 -16.22 0.16
C TYR A 177 -0.14 -15.06 -0.78
N LEU A 178 0.00 -15.29 -2.09
CA LEU A 178 0.30 -14.24 -3.08
C LEU A 178 -0.77 -13.14 -3.11
N VAL A 179 -2.04 -13.52 -3.03
CA VAL A 179 -3.16 -12.57 -2.95
C VAL A 179 -3.06 -11.73 -1.67
N LEU A 180 -2.80 -12.36 -0.51
CA LEU A 180 -2.71 -11.68 0.79
C LEU A 180 -1.45 -10.82 0.92
N ALA A 181 -0.32 -11.26 0.37
CA ALA A 181 0.95 -10.52 0.36
C ALA A 181 0.95 -9.36 -0.65
N GLY A 182 -0.08 -9.23 -1.48
CA GLY A 182 -0.21 -8.15 -2.47
C GLY A 182 -0.40 -6.75 -1.89
N GLY A 183 -0.52 -6.61 -0.56
CA GLY A 183 -0.46 -5.32 0.12
C GLY A 183 -1.80 -4.57 0.23
N HIS A 184 -2.92 -5.19 -0.08
CA HIS A 184 -4.24 -4.57 0.10
C HIS A 184 -5.25 -5.58 0.70
N PRO A 185 -5.28 -5.70 2.05
CA PRO A 185 -6.04 -6.76 2.74
C PRO A 185 -7.54 -6.75 2.43
N GLU A 186 -8.14 -5.58 2.30
CA GLU A 186 -9.56 -5.42 1.97
C GLU A 186 -9.90 -6.04 0.61
N THR A 187 -9.18 -5.67 -0.45
CA THR A 187 -9.38 -6.24 -1.78
C THR A 187 -9.02 -7.73 -1.82
N ALA A 188 -8.00 -8.15 -1.06
CA ALA A 188 -7.64 -9.56 -0.95
C ALA A 188 -8.79 -10.39 -0.34
N ALA A 189 -9.46 -9.87 0.71
CA ALA A 189 -10.62 -10.53 1.31
C ALA A 189 -11.80 -10.63 0.32
N MET A 190 -12.11 -9.55 -0.41
CA MET A 190 -13.14 -9.56 -1.46
C MET A 190 -12.81 -10.56 -2.58
N ALA A 191 -11.54 -10.60 -3.02
CA ALA A 191 -11.07 -11.53 -4.04
C ALA A 191 -11.19 -13.00 -3.59
N VAL A 192 -10.76 -13.31 -2.37
CA VAL A 192 -10.89 -14.64 -1.78
C VAL A 192 -12.35 -15.07 -1.70
N ALA A 193 -13.27 -14.17 -1.31
CA ALA A 193 -14.70 -14.46 -1.27
C ALA A 193 -15.26 -14.79 -2.66
N VAL A 194 -14.90 -14.02 -3.70
CA VAL A 194 -15.28 -14.27 -5.10
C VAL A 194 -14.71 -15.62 -5.57
N VAL A 195 -13.45 -15.92 -5.30
CA VAL A 195 -12.82 -17.19 -5.66
C VAL A 195 -13.51 -18.38 -4.95
N ALA A 196 -13.80 -18.24 -3.66
CA ALA A 196 -14.48 -19.28 -2.87
C ALA A 196 -15.88 -19.60 -3.45
N GLY A 197 -16.66 -18.56 -3.81
CA GLY A 197 -17.96 -18.74 -4.47
C GLY A 197 -17.85 -19.44 -5.82
N ALA A 198 -16.91 -19.01 -6.68
CA ALA A 198 -16.66 -19.65 -7.98
C ALA A 198 -16.27 -21.14 -7.82
N THR A 199 -15.39 -21.43 -6.86
CA THR A 199 -14.91 -22.79 -6.59
C THR A 199 -16.02 -23.68 -6.02
N ALA A 200 -16.88 -23.14 -5.16
CA ALA A 200 -18.01 -23.87 -4.57
C ALA A 200 -19.02 -24.35 -5.62
N LEU A 201 -19.14 -23.64 -6.77
CA LEU A 201 -19.98 -24.04 -7.88
C LEU A 201 -19.41 -25.23 -8.68
N GLU A 202 -18.08 -25.33 -8.73
CA GLU A 202 -17.37 -26.39 -9.48
C GLU A 202 -17.21 -27.67 -8.66
N ALA A 203 -17.15 -27.51 -7.32
CA ALA A 203 -16.92 -28.63 -6.42
C ALA A 203 -18.16 -29.52 -6.26
N HIS A 204 -18.05 -30.77 -6.66
CA HIS A 204 -19.09 -31.78 -6.47
C HIS A 204 -18.97 -32.42 -5.07
N GLY A 205 -19.88 -32.05 -4.18
CA GLY A 205 -19.89 -32.50 -2.78
C GLY A 205 -19.10 -31.62 -1.81
N TRP A 206 -19.06 -32.02 -0.52
CA TRP A 206 -18.46 -31.24 0.53
C TRP A 206 -16.94 -31.43 0.66
N ARG A 207 -16.42 -32.63 0.35
CA ARG A 207 -14.98 -32.95 0.48
C ARG A 207 -14.05 -32.03 -0.33
N PRO A 208 -14.29 -31.81 -1.65
CA PRO A 208 -13.48 -30.86 -2.43
C PRO A 208 -13.53 -29.42 -1.89
N ARG A 209 -14.71 -28.97 -1.41
CA ARG A 209 -14.87 -27.64 -0.80
C ARG A 209 -14.02 -27.49 0.45
N VAL A 210 -14.10 -28.47 1.37
CA VAL A 210 -13.30 -28.48 2.61
C VAL A 210 -11.80 -28.52 2.28
N ARG A 211 -11.39 -29.37 1.34
CA ARG A 211 -9.99 -29.46 0.92
C ARG A 211 -9.45 -28.13 0.39
N THR A 212 -10.20 -27.46 -0.48
CA THR A 212 -9.80 -26.16 -1.02
C THR A 212 -9.80 -25.08 0.07
N ALA A 213 -10.77 -25.09 0.98
CA ALA A 213 -10.79 -24.20 2.13
C ALA A 213 -9.58 -24.41 3.06
N LEU A 214 -9.23 -25.68 3.36
CA LEU A 214 -8.03 -25.99 4.16
C LEU A 214 -6.74 -25.53 3.48
N ALA A 215 -6.62 -25.70 2.16
CA ALA A 215 -5.48 -25.19 1.41
C ALA A 215 -5.39 -23.65 1.49
N ALA A 216 -6.52 -22.95 1.38
CA ALA A 216 -6.58 -21.51 1.56
C ALA A 216 -6.22 -21.10 3.00
N CYS A 217 -6.69 -21.83 4.02
CA CYS A 217 -6.29 -21.59 5.42
C CYS A 217 -4.78 -21.74 5.61
N VAL A 218 -4.15 -22.74 5.01
CA VAL A 218 -2.68 -22.85 5.03
C VAL A 218 -2.04 -21.64 4.36
N GLY A 219 -2.60 -21.14 3.26
CA GLY A 219 -2.15 -19.89 2.62
C GLY A 219 -2.26 -18.65 3.52
N VAL A 220 -3.33 -18.55 4.32
CA VAL A 220 -3.47 -17.51 5.36
C VAL A 220 -2.38 -17.65 6.43
N LEU A 221 -2.08 -18.87 6.87
CA LEU A 221 -1.02 -19.12 7.84
C LEU A 221 0.38 -18.80 7.27
N LEU A 222 0.62 -19.04 5.97
CA LEU A 222 1.85 -18.59 5.30
C LEU A 222 1.98 -17.07 5.31
N ALA A 223 0.87 -16.33 5.22
CA ALA A 223 0.85 -14.87 5.30
C ALA A 223 0.82 -14.32 6.74
N ALA A 224 0.78 -15.17 7.77
CA ALA A 224 0.66 -14.75 9.17
C ALA A 224 1.76 -13.78 9.65
N PRO A 225 3.03 -13.84 9.16
CA PRO A 225 4.05 -12.84 9.50
C PRO A 225 3.68 -11.40 9.10
N LEU A 226 2.76 -11.24 8.15
CA LEU A 226 2.23 -9.96 7.69
C LEU A 226 0.88 -9.65 8.37
N LEU A 227 -0.02 -10.64 8.41
CA LEU A 227 -1.40 -10.45 8.86
C LEU A 227 -1.52 -10.24 10.37
N VAL A 228 -0.69 -10.92 11.19
CA VAL A 228 -0.77 -10.79 12.65
C VAL A 228 -0.26 -9.41 13.10
N PRO A 229 0.91 -8.90 12.64
CA PRO A 229 1.31 -7.51 12.90
C PRO A 229 0.34 -6.47 12.33
N PHE A 230 -0.25 -6.72 11.14
CA PHE A 230 -1.26 -5.84 10.57
C PHE A 230 -2.50 -5.75 11.46
N ALA A 231 -3.02 -6.88 11.95
CA ALA A 231 -4.17 -6.90 12.85
C ALA A 231 -3.90 -6.15 14.17
N GLU A 232 -2.69 -6.31 14.75
CA GLU A 232 -2.27 -5.55 15.93
C GLU A 232 -2.21 -4.05 15.61
N TYR A 233 -1.56 -3.66 14.53
CA TYR A 233 -1.42 -2.26 14.13
C TYR A 233 -2.78 -1.62 13.84
N LEU A 234 -3.63 -2.30 13.07
CA LEU A 234 -4.98 -1.85 12.76
C LEU A 234 -5.80 -1.64 14.04
N SER A 235 -5.75 -2.57 14.99
CA SER A 235 -6.51 -2.47 16.25
C SER A 235 -6.16 -1.26 17.10
N LEU A 236 -4.93 -0.73 16.96
CA LEU A 236 -4.40 0.44 17.68
C LEU A 236 -4.49 1.74 16.84
N SER A 237 -5.03 1.67 15.64
CA SER A 237 -5.15 2.81 14.72
C SER A 237 -6.44 3.59 14.90
N ALA A 238 -6.46 4.83 14.41
CA ALA A 238 -7.66 5.66 14.31
C ALA A 238 -8.71 5.05 13.36
N ALA A 239 -8.26 4.40 12.28
CA ALA A 239 -9.12 3.75 11.29
C ALA A 239 -10.03 2.66 11.90
N ALA A 240 -9.55 1.90 12.90
CA ALA A 240 -10.36 0.87 13.57
C ALA A 240 -11.56 1.45 14.34
N GLN A 241 -11.50 2.73 14.71
CA GLN A 241 -12.55 3.39 15.49
C GLN A 241 -13.51 4.24 14.65
N GLY A 242 -13.31 4.26 13.33
CA GLY A 242 -14.20 4.96 12.40
C GLY A 242 -14.15 6.48 12.47
N GLU A 243 -13.09 7.05 13.03
CA GLU A 243 -12.95 8.50 13.21
C GLU A 243 -12.82 9.26 11.87
N ASP A 244 -12.43 8.58 10.76
CA ASP A 244 -12.26 9.16 9.42
C ASP A 244 -13.14 8.50 8.34
N ARG A 245 -14.34 8.02 8.70
CA ARG A 245 -15.22 7.34 7.74
C ARG A 245 -15.94 8.33 6.83
N ALA A 246 -15.34 8.65 5.70
CA ALA A 246 -16.10 9.21 4.59
C ALA A 246 -16.94 8.09 3.94
N VAL A 247 -18.24 8.34 3.74
CA VAL A 247 -19.11 7.46 2.94
C VAL A 247 -18.71 7.64 1.48
N PHE A 248 -17.90 6.72 0.98
CA PHE A 248 -17.44 6.73 -0.41
C PHE A 248 -18.33 5.82 -1.27
N THR A 249 -19.27 6.44 -2.00
CA THR A 249 -19.98 5.82 -3.12
C THR A 249 -19.66 6.60 -4.39
N LEU A 250 -19.64 5.92 -5.54
CA LEU A 250 -19.42 6.59 -6.82
C LEU A 250 -20.70 7.18 -7.35
N SER A 251 -20.63 8.37 -7.95
CA SER A 251 -21.77 8.96 -8.65
C SER A 251 -22.27 8.03 -9.77
N VAL A 252 -23.59 7.95 -9.96
CA VAL A 252 -24.19 7.19 -11.07
C VAL A 252 -23.72 7.73 -12.43
N SER A 253 -23.37 9.02 -12.53
CA SER A 253 -22.79 9.61 -13.74
C SER A 253 -21.45 8.99 -14.14
N ALA A 254 -20.70 8.44 -13.18
CA ALA A 254 -19.45 7.74 -13.44
C ALA A 254 -19.64 6.40 -14.20
N LEU A 255 -20.86 5.88 -14.34
CA LEU A 255 -21.16 4.74 -15.20
C LEU A 255 -20.76 5.00 -16.69
N GLY A 256 -20.79 6.25 -17.12
CA GLY A 256 -20.34 6.64 -18.47
C GLY A 256 -18.87 6.27 -18.75
N ARG A 257 -18.04 6.14 -17.73
CA ARG A 257 -16.62 5.76 -17.85
C ARG A 257 -16.39 4.31 -18.30
N PHE A 258 -17.40 3.47 -18.26
CA PHE A 258 -17.31 2.14 -18.89
C PHE A 258 -17.06 2.24 -20.41
N ILE A 259 -17.56 3.30 -21.02
CA ILE A 259 -17.51 3.52 -22.49
C ILE A 259 -16.49 4.60 -22.82
N VAL A 260 -16.52 5.73 -22.09
CA VAL A 260 -15.67 6.90 -22.36
C VAL A 260 -14.74 7.17 -21.17
N PRO A 261 -13.43 6.85 -21.25
CA PRO A 261 -12.50 6.89 -20.13
C PRO A 261 -12.41 8.25 -19.42
N HIS A 262 -12.59 9.35 -20.15
CA HIS A 262 -12.39 10.72 -19.66
C HIS A 262 -13.69 11.54 -19.54
N ALA A 263 -14.85 10.89 -19.52
CA ALA A 263 -16.15 11.55 -19.64
C ALA A 263 -16.64 12.32 -18.40
N THR A 264 -15.93 12.28 -17.26
CA THR A 264 -16.43 12.89 -16.00
C THR A 264 -15.36 13.68 -15.26
N THR A 265 -15.80 14.59 -14.38
CA THR A 265 -14.94 15.46 -13.55
C THR A 265 -14.43 14.82 -12.26
N GLY A 266 -14.79 13.55 -11.96
CA GLY A 266 -14.39 12.86 -10.73
C GLY A 266 -12.96 12.31 -10.76
N ASN A 267 -12.55 11.65 -9.67
CA ASN A 267 -11.21 11.08 -9.54
C ASN A 267 -10.99 9.93 -10.55
N PRO A 268 -10.07 10.07 -11.52
CA PRO A 268 -9.87 9.10 -12.61
C PRO A 268 -9.39 7.72 -12.12
N ILE A 269 -8.81 7.62 -10.92
CA ILE A 269 -8.32 6.36 -10.37
C ILE A 269 -9.46 5.57 -9.72
N THR A 270 -10.18 6.21 -8.81
CA THR A 270 -11.26 5.53 -8.06
C THR A 270 -12.46 5.21 -8.93
N GLU A 271 -12.70 6.01 -9.97
CA GLU A 271 -13.80 5.85 -10.91
C GLU A 271 -13.39 5.11 -12.21
N ALA A 272 -12.14 4.64 -12.31
CA ALA A 272 -11.67 3.91 -13.48
C ALA A 272 -12.47 2.61 -13.66
N SER A 273 -13.32 2.56 -14.68
CA SER A 273 -14.20 1.41 -14.97
C SER A 273 -14.17 0.96 -16.44
N THR A 274 -13.34 1.56 -17.28
CA THR A 274 -13.24 1.25 -18.73
C THR A 274 -12.84 -0.21 -18.99
N VAL A 275 -13.63 -0.91 -19.79
CA VAL A 275 -13.43 -2.35 -20.04
C VAL A 275 -13.45 -2.74 -21.54
N SER A 276 -13.36 -1.84 -22.48
CA SER A 276 -13.59 -2.02 -23.93
C SER A 276 -15.07 -2.09 -24.29
N VAL A 277 -15.49 -1.30 -25.25
CA VAL A 277 -16.87 -1.30 -25.76
C VAL A 277 -17.18 -2.63 -26.46
N VAL A 278 -16.26 -3.11 -27.27
CA VAL A 278 -16.37 -4.43 -27.92
C VAL A 278 -16.51 -5.53 -26.86
N GLY A 279 -15.66 -5.50 -25.84
CA GLY A 279 -15.71 -6.45 -24.75
C GLY A 279 -17.04 -6.39 -23.98
N LEU A 280 -17.58 -5.19 -23.72
CA LEU A 280 -18.86 -5.02 -23.04
C LEU A 280 -20.03 -5.57 -23.89
N CYS A 281 -20.07 -5.27 -25.17
CA CYS A 281 -21.08 -5.84 -26.10
C CYS A 281 -21.02 -7.36 -26.12
N LEU A 282 -19.82 -7.95 -26.16
CA LEU A 282 -19.65 -9.41 -26.09
C LEU A 282 -20.05 -9.97 -24.72
N ALA A 283 -19.79 -9.28 -23.63
CA ALA A 283 -20.25 -9.69 -22.29
C ALA A 283 -21.77 -9.72 -22.21
N LEU A 284 -22.45 -8.70 -22.74
CA LEU A 284 -23.92 -8.68 -22.84
C LEU A 284 -24.46 -9.83 -23.71
N PHE A 285 -23.79 -10.12 -24.84
CA PHE A 285 -24.15 -11.28 -25.67
C PHE A 285 -23.94 -12.60 -24.92
N GLY A 286 -22.91 -12.70 -24.10
CA GLY A 286 -22.65 -13.85 -23.24
C GLY A 286 -23.74 -14.11 -22.20
N LEU A 287 -24.47 -13.07 -21.75
CA LEU A 287 -25.63 -13.22 -20.87
C LEU A 287 -26.78 -14.05 -21.47
N GLY A 288 -26.83 -14.22 -22.80
CA GLY A 288 -27.79 -15.11 -23.45
C GLY A 288 -27.75 -16.55 -22.91
N HIS A 289 -26.64 -16.95 -22.26
CA HIS A 289 -26.46 -18.25 -21.62
C HIS A 289 -26.84 -18.28 -20.12
N ILE A 290 -27.37 -17.19 -19.55
CA ILE A 290 -27.63 -17.06 -18.11
C ILE A 290 -28.58 -18.14 -17.58
N ARG A 291 -29.59 -18.55 -18.37
CA ARG A 291 -30.55 -19.61 -17.98
C ARG A 291 -29.95 -21.01 -18.04
N ARG A 292 -28.92 -21.24 -18.86
CA ARG A 292 -28.36 -22.55 -19.14
C ARG A 292 -27.06 -22.85 -18.40
N SER A 293 -26.27 -21.81 -18.04
CA SER A 293 -24.96 -21.98 -17.44
C SER A 293 -24.92 -21.43 -16.00
N ARG A 294 -24.56 -22.30 -15.05
CA ARG A 294 -24.32 -21.88 -13.63
C ARG A 294 -23.18 -20.89 -13.52
N GLN A 295 -22.11 -21.06 -14.30
CA GLN A 295 -20.97 -20.15 -14.31
C GLN A 295 -21.36 -18.74 -14.80
N VAL A 296 -22.15 -18.67 -15.91
CA VAL A 296 -22.64 -17.38 -16.43
C VAL A 296 -23.51 -16.67 -15.39
N ARG A 297 -24.42 -17.41 -14.69
CA ARG A 297 -25.22 -16.82 -13.59
C ARG A 297 -24.36 -16.27 -12.48
N TYR A 298 -23.33 -17.01 -12.07
CA TYR A 298 -22.42 -16.59 -11.01
C TYR A 298 -21.69 -15.30 -11.39
N TRP A 299 -21.02 -15.30 -12.55
CA TRP A 299 -20.23 -14.13 -12.96
C TRP A 299 -21.11 -12.91 -13.30
N ALA A 300 -22.31 -13.13 -13.82
CA ALA A 300 -23.30 -12.07 -13.99
C ALA A 300 -23.77 -11.50 -12.62
N GLY A 301 -24.00 -12.37 -11.64
CA GLY A 301 -24.35 -11.99 -10.28
C GLY A 301 -23.21 -11.23 -9.59
N VAL A 302 -21.96 -11.65 -9.74
CA VAL A 302 -20.78 -10.94 -9.22
C VAL A 302 -20.66 -9.55 -9.86
N ALA A 303 -20.77 -9.45 -11.20
CA ALA A 303 -20.72 -8.16 -11.89
C ALA A 303 -21.84 -7.22 -11.41
N PHE A 304 -23.05 -7.71 -11.30
CA PHE A 304 -24.21 -6.95 -10.80
C PHE A 304 -23.99 -6.48 -9.35
N LEU A 305 -23.56 -7.38 -8.47
CA LEU A 305 -23.30 -7.05 -7.07
C LEU A 305 -22.22 -5.96 -6.95
N ILE A 306 -21.12 -6.07 -7.69
CA ILE A 306 -20.05 -5.08 -7.71
C ILE A 306 -20.59 -3.70 -8.11
N VAL A 307 -21.41 -3.62 -9.16
CA VAL A 307 -22.02 -2.35 -9.58
C VAL A 307 -22.95 -1.80 -8.49
N VAL A 308 -23.80 -2.64 -7.89
CA VAL A 308 -24.73 -2.21 -6.83
C VAL A 308 -23.99 -1.68 -5.61
N VAL A 309 -22.91 -2.35 -5.14
CA VAL A 309 -22.22 -1.90 -3.92
C VAL A 309 -21.28 -0.71 -4.15
N SER A 310 -20.87 -0.45 -5.40
CA SER A 310 -19.91 0.62 -5.74
C SER A 310 -20.57 1.95 -6.06
N TYR A 311 -21.73 1.94 -6.70
CA TYR A 311 -22.39 3.17 -7.14
C TYR A 311 -23.47 3.60 -6.17
N ASP A 312 -23.76 4.92 -6.14
CA ASP A 312 -24.64 5.55 -5.19
C ASP A 312 -26.10 5.07 -5.33
N ASN A 313 -26.56 4.35 -4.31
CA ASN A 313 -27.93 3.83 -4.16
C ASN A 313 -28.20 3.49 -2.68
N PRO A 314 -29.45 3.18 -2.28
CA PRO A 314 -29.76 2.87 -0.88
C PRO A 314 -28.94 1.72 -0.28
N VAL A 315 -28.62 0.67 -1.06
CA VAL A 315 -27.85 -0.50 -0.58
C VAL A 315 -26.39 -0.12 -0.32
N SER A 316 -25.74 0.58 -1.26
CA SER A 316 -24.35 1.02 -1.10
C SER A 316 -24.17 1.99 0.06
N ARG A 317 -25.12 2.92 0.25
CA ARG A 317 -25.15 3.84 1.40
C ARG A 317 -25.29 3.09 2.72
N LEU A 318 -26.20 2.12 2.80
CA LEU A 318 -26.40 1.28 3.99
C LEU A 318 -25.13 0.50 4.33
N LEU A 319 -24.49 -0.12 3.34
CA LEU A 319 -23.24 -0.87 3.52
C LEU A 319 -22.12 0.05 3.98
N ALA A 320 -21.95 1.23 3.38
CA ALA A 320 -20.92 2.20 3.76
C ALA A 320 -21.08 2.71 5.20
N LEU A 321 -22.33 2.85 5.68
CA LEU A 321 -22.60 3.26 7.07
C LEU A 321 -22.31 2.16 8.10
N HIS A 322 -22.53 0.88 7.76
CA HIS A 322 -22.50 -0.22 8.71
C HIS A 322 -21.25 -1.12 8.60
N THR A 323 -20.41 -0.93 7.59
CA THR A 323 -19.18 -1.72 7.42
C THR A 323 -17.94 -0.81 7.30
N PRO A 324 -16.77 -1.26 7.78
CA PRO A 324 -15.53 -0.49 7.65
C PRO A 324 -14.88 -0.61 6.26
N LEU A 325 -15.60 -1.13 5.25
CA LEU A 325 -15.05 -1.45 3.93
C LEU A 325 -15.37 -0.36 2.90
N TYR A 326 -14.40 -0.03 2.07
CA TYR A 326 -14.59 0.80 0.88
C TYR A 326 -15.09 -0.05 -0.28
N TRP A 327 -16.40 -0.26 -0.35
CA TRP A 327 -17.03 -1.13 -1.35
C TRP A 327 -16.74 -0.73 -2.80
N THR A 328 -16.44 0.53 -3.07
CA THR A 328 -16.00 1.03 -4.38
C THR A 328 -14.72 0.33 -4.87
N ARG A 329 -13.88 -0.20 -3.96
CA ARG A 329 -12.70 -1.00 -4.31
C ARG A 329 -13.07 -2.33 -5.01
N SER A 330 -14.30 -2.80 -4.87
CA SER A 330 -14.77 -4.00 -5.57
C SER A 330 -14.80 -3.83 -7.09
N LEU A 331 -14.86 -2.60 -7.63
CA LEU A 331 -14.76 -2.33 -9.08
C LEU A 331 -13.52 -2.95 -9.73
N ILE A 332 -12.45 -3.12 -8.97
CA ILE A 332 -11.22 -3.77 -9.41
C ILE A 332 -11.46 -5.23 -9.84
N LEU A 333 -12.48 -5.88 -9.28
CA LEU A 333 -12.84 -7.27 -9.59
C LEU A 333 -13.83 -7.36 -10.78
N LEU A 334 -14.42 -6.25 -11.21
CA LEU A 334 -15.42 -6.23 -12.27
C LEU A 334 -14.87 -6.74 -13.62
N PRO A 335 -13.64 -6.35 -14.05
CA PRO A 335 -13.04 -6.86 -15.29
C PRO A 335 -12.88 -8.39 -15.31
N LEU A 336 -12.73 -9.04 -14.15
CA LEU A 336 -12.67 -10.51 -14.05
C LEU A 336 -14.00 -11.13 -14.50
N ALA A 337 -15.11 -10.62 -13.98
CA ALA A 337 -16.45 -11.10 -14.31
C ALA A 337 -16.82 -10.78 -15.77
N LEU A 338 -16.59 -9.53 -16.21
CA LEU A 338 -16.87 -9.11 -17.57
C LEU A 338 -15.99 -9.83 -18.60
N GLY A 339 -14.72 -10.09 -18.29
CA GLY A 339 -13.81 -10.85 -19.13
C GLY A 339 -14.29 -12.29 -19.36
N PHE A 340 -14.81 -12.95 -18.30
CA PHE A 340 -15.43 -14.28 -18.44
C PHE A 340 -16.71 -14.25 -19.31
N LEU A 341 -17.58 -13.26 -19.08
CA LEU A 341 -18.81 -13.11 -19.86
C LEU A 341 -18.51 -12.77 -21.32
N ALA A 342 -17.55 -11.88 -21.60
CA ALA A 342 -17.13 -11.54 -22.95
C ALA A 342 -16.50 -12.72 -23.68
N ALA A 343 -15.67 -13.52 -23.00
CA ALA A 343 -15.12 -14.76 -23.57
C ALA A 343 -16.24 -15.76 -23.94
N THR A 344 -17.27 -15.86 -23.09
CA THR A 344 -18.44 -16.70 -23.38
C THR A 344 -19.21 -16.16 -24.60
N GLY A 345 -19.39 -14.84 -24.68
CA GLY A 345 -20.07 -14.20 -25.82
C GLY A 345 -19.32 -14.37 -27.14
N LEU A 346 -17.99 -14.21 -27.11
CA LEU A 346 -17.16 -14.40 -28.31
C LEU A 346 -17.22 -15.84 -28.83
N ASP A 347 -17.16 -16.84 -27.95
CA ASP A 347 -17.28 -18.24 -28.33
C ASP A 347 -18.67 -18.54 -28.94
N SER A 348 -19.72 -17.93 -28.40
CA SER A 348 -21.08 -18.06 -28.91
C SER A 348 -21.24 -17.41 -30.29
N LEU A 349 -20.72 -16.19 -30.45
CA LEU A 349 -20.73 -15.46 -31.72
C LEU A 349 -19.92 -16.21 -32.78
N ARG A 350 -18.72 -16.70 -32.42
CA ARG A 350 -17.89 -17.53 -33.31
C ARG A 350 -18.61 -18.77 -33.75
N SER A 351 -19.31 -19.46 -32.84
CA SER A 351 -20.08 -20.64 -33.18
C SER A 351 -21.23 -20.34 -34.17
N LEU A 352 -21.90 -19.22 -34.01
CA LEU A 352 -22.93 -18.74 -34.92
C LEU A 352 -22.34 -18.37 -36.29
N ALA A 353 -21.23 -17.62 -36.32
CA ALA A 353 -20.52 -17.23 -37.53
C ALA A 353 -19.99 -18.46 -38.29
N LYS A 354 -19.46 -19.48 -37.60
CA LYS A 354 -19.01 -20.75 -38.21
C LYS A 354 -20.12 -21.44 -39.00
N ARG A 355 -21.33 -21.46 -38.46
CA ARG A 355 -22.50 -22.06 -39.13
C ARG A 355 -22.93 -21.33 -40.40
N ARG A 356 -22.72 -20.00 -40.45
CA ARG A 356 -23.16 -19.15 -41.56
C ARG A 356 -22.08 -18.84 -42.59
N LEU A 357 -20.84 -18.67 -42.17
CA LEU A 357 -19.74 -18.13 -42.96
C LEU A 357 -18.55 -19.08 -43.10
N GLY A 358 -18.59 -20.24 -42.43
CA GLY A 358 -17.49 -21.19 -42.38
C GLY A 358 -16.42 -20.89 -41.30
N GLU A 359 -15.57 -21.87 -41.02
CA GLU A 359 -14.58 -21.82 -39.92
C GLU A 359 -13.56 -20.71 -40.06
N ARG A 360 -13.00 -20.51 -41.29
CA ARG A 360 -11.96 -19.48 -41.51
C ARG A 360 -12.49 -18.09 -41.26
N SER A 361 -13.67 -17.75 -41.81
CA SER A 361 -14.30 -16.44 -41.64
C SER A 361 -14.68 -16.19 -40.18
N ALA A 362 -15.20 -17.21 -39.47
CA ALA A 362 -15.51 -17.11 -38.04
C ALA A 362 -14.26 -16.88 -37.18
N MET A 363 -13.16 -17.54 -37.52
CA MET A 363 -11.88 -17.33 -36.84
C MET A 363 -11.30 -15.92 -37.07
N LEU A 364 -11.33 -15.46 -38.34
CA LEU A 364 -10.87 -14.10 -38.67
C LEU A 364 -11.71 -13.02 -37.96
N ALA A 365 -13.03 -13.16 -37.97
CA ALA A 365 -13.95 -12.27 -37.28
C ALA A 365 -13.69 -12.23 -35.77
N ALA A 366 -13.49 -13.38 -35.13
CA ALA A 366 -13.16 -13.47 -33.71
C ALA A 366 -11.81 -12.81 -33.42
N SER A 367 -10.78 -13.03 -34.25
CA SER A 367 -9.46 -12.40 -34.11
C SER A 367 -9.54 -10.89 -34.30
N ALA A 368 -10.30 -10.40 -35.25
CA ALA A 368 -10.52 -8.97 -35.48
C ALA A 368 -11.15 -8.29 -34.25
N LEU A 369 -12.16 -8.92 -33.63
CA LEU A 369 -12.79 -8.42 -32.41
C LEU A 369 -11.80 -8.37 -31.22
N VAL A 370 -10.92 -9.37 -31.09
CA VAL A 370 -9.87 -9.38 -30.04
C VAL A 370 -8.88 -8.23 -30.26
N VAL A 371 -8.42 -8.04 -31.51
CA VAL A 371 -7.51 -6.95 -31.85
C VAL A 371 -8.16 -5.58 -31.62
N MET A 372 -9.43 -5.42 -32.00
CA MET A 372 -10.16 -4.17 -31.81
C MET A 372 -10.34 -3.86 -30.32
N ALA A 373 -10.74 -4.84 -29.50
CA ALA A 373 -10.84 -4.67 -28.06
C ALA A 373 -9.48 -4.33 -27.42
N GLY A 374 -8.39 -4.98 -27.86
CA GLY A 374 -7.04 -4.68 -27.42
C GLY A 374 -6.60 -3.25 -27.77
N ALA A 375 -6.92 -2.79 -29.00
CA ALA A 375 -6.63 -1.44 -29.44
C ALA A 375 -7.39 -0.37 -28.61
N GLU A 376 -8.69 -0.59 -28.32
CA GLU A 376 -9.49 0.26 -27.44
C GLU A 376 -8.86 0.38 -26.04
N LEU A 377 -8.50 -0.75 -25.43
CA LEU A 377 -7.91 -0.78 -24.09
C LEU A 377 -6.54 -0.10 -24.05
N LEU A 378 -5.68 -0.33 -25.05
CA LEU A 378 -4.38 0.35 -25.17
C LEU A 378 -4.53 1.85 -25.41
N ALA A 379 -5.52 2.26 -26.17
CA ALA A 379 -5.83 3.67 -26.37
C ALA A 379 -6.30 4.33 -25.06
N ALA A 380 -7.16 3.64 -24.29
CA ALA A 380 -7.64 4.11 -23.00
C ALA A 380 -6.55 4.15 -21.92
N ALA A 381 -5.54 3.29 -22.00
CA ALA A 381 -4.41 3.26 -21.09
C ALA A 381 -3.38 4.38 -21.33
N ARG A 382 -3.40 5.03 -22.50
CA ARG A 382 -2.45 6.10 -22.83
C ARG A 382 -2.67 7.31 -21.94
N GLY A 383 -1.57 7.85 -21.39
CA GLY A 383 -1.60 9.07 -20.58
C GLY A 383 -2.18 8.92 -19.17
N VAL A 384 -2.50 7.68 -18.73
CA VAL A 384 -2.94 7.44 -17.33
C VAL A 384 -1.79 7.64 -16.36
N HIS A 385 -0.59 7.20 -16.73
CA HIS A 385 0.63 7.31 -15.92
C HIS A 385 1.60 8.30 -16.55
N ALA A 386 2.23 9.11 -15.71
CA ALA A 386 3.35 9.95 -16.12
C ALA A 386 4.62 9.10 -16.35
N VAL A 387 5.50 9.62 -17.19
CA VAL A 387 6.83 9.05 -17.42
C VAL A 387 7.87 10.03 -16.93
N THR A 388 8.57 9.69 -15.86
CA THR A 388 9.58 10.55 -15.23
C THR A 388 10.99 10.03 -15.55
N PRO A 389 11.95 10.90 -15.91
CA PRO A 389 13.37 10.54 -15.97
C PRO A 389 13.87 10.04 -14.62
N PRO A 390 14.78 9.04 -14.54
CA PRO A 390 15.29 8.50 -13.28
C PRO A 390 15.91 9.56 -12.36
N GLU A 391 16.60 10.53 -12.93
CA GLU A 391 17.22 11.66 -12.23
C GLU A 391 16.23 12.58 -11.51
N ASP A 392 14.98 12.57 -11.93
CA ASP A 392 13.90 13.40 -11.38
C ASP A 392 13.06 12.67 -10.31
N VAL A 393 13.40 11.42 -10.00
CA VAL A 393 12.63 10.65 -9.00
C VAL A 393 12.84 11.19 -7.59
N ASP A 394 14.11 11.43 -7.20
CA ASP A 394 14.48 11.96 -5.87
C ASP A 394 15.57 13.04 -5.97
N PRO A 395 15.26 14.21 -6.56
CA PRO A 395 16.24 15.25 -6.73
C PRO A 395 16.63 15.86 -5.38
N THR A 396 17.94 16.03 -5.19
CA THR A 396 18.51 16.60 -3.99
C THR A 396 18.62 18.12 -4.09
N THR A 397 18.15 18.86 -3.11
CA THR A 397 18.30 20.32 -3.01
C THR A 397 19.37 20.73 -1.98
N PRO A 398 19.90 21.96 -1.99
CA PRO A 398 20.86 22.44 -0.98
C PRO A 398 20.33 22.29 0.45
N LEU A 399 19.06 22.61 0.69
CA LEU A 399 18.43 22.46 2.01
C LEU A 399 18.37 21.00 2.45
N LEU A 400 17.96 20.09 1.57
CA LEU A 400 17.88 18.66 1.89
C LEU A 400 19.26 18.07 2.15
N ARG A 401 20.28 18.42 1.36
CA ARG A 401 21.67 18.01 1.61
C ARG A 401 22.16 18.43 2.99
N ARG A 402 21.84 19.65 3.41
CA ARG A 402 22.21 20.15 4.75
C ARG A 402 21.60 19.30 5.86
N LEU A 403 20.32 18.91 5.72
CA LEU A 403 19.64 18.07 6.72
C LEU A 403 20.19 16.64 6.75
N THR A 404 20.50 16.05 5.60
CA THR A 404 20.98 14.66 5.53
C THR A 404 22.42 14.47 5.98
N THR A 405 23.21 15.54 6.13
CA THR A 405 24.59 15.51 6.66
C THR A 405 24.67 15.68 8.19
N GLU A 406 23.55 15.96 8.86
CA GLU A 406 23.49 16.08 10.31
C GLU A 406 23.69 14.72 10.98
N SER A 407 24.62 14.63 11.95
CA SER A 407 24.98 13.36 12.59
C SER A 407 24.12 13.03 13.83
N GLU A 408 23.65 14.05 14.54
CA GLU A 408 22.81 13.86 15.72
C GLU A 408 21.38 13.42 15.36
N PRO A 409 20.74 12.57 16.17
CA PRO A 409 19.32 12.25 15.97
C PRO A 409 18.41 13.45 16.19
N PHE A 410 17.63 13.83 15.20
CA PHE A 410 16.64 14.90 15.29
C PHE A 410 15.35 14.52 14.56
N ARG A 411 14.29 15.30 14.79
CA ARG A 411 13.08 15.30 13.97
C ARG A 411 12.89 16.62 13.26
N ILE A 412 12.22 16.53 12.13
CA ILE A 412 11.74 17.67 11.36
C ILE A 412 10.24 17.83 11.51
N LEU A 413 9.77 19.06 11.33
CA LEU A 413 8.37 19.42 11.15
C LEU A 413 8.27 20.37 9.95
N PRO A 414 8.11 19.85 8.75
CA PRO A 414 7.75 20.65 7.60
C PRO A 414 6.34 21.25 7.77
N LEU A 415 6.20 22.54 7.50
CA LEU A 415 4.96 23.28 7.63
C LEU A 415 4.34 23.52 6.24
N HIS A 416 3.03 23.72 6.20
CA HIS A 416 2.27 23.84 4.97
C HIS A 416 2.47 22.61 4.08
N THR A 417 2.55 22.77 2.77
CA THR A 417 2.80 21.68 1.80
C THR A 417 4.29 21.41 1.55
N PHE A 418 5.17 21.88 2.46
CA PHE A 418 6.61 21.63 2.34
C PHE A 418 6.94 20.19 2.65
N LEU A 419 7.76 19.55 1.82
CA LEU A 419 8.21 18.16 1.94
C LEU A 419 7.03 17.25 2.32
N PRO A 420 6.18 16.82 1.37
CA PRO A 420 5.02 16.00 1.67
C PRO A 420 5.34 14.85 2.61
N PRO A 421 4.47 14.52 3.58
CA PRO A 421 4.70 13.45 4.54
C PRO A 421 5.13 12.15 3.85
N ASP A 422 5.95 11.35 4.54
CA ASP A 422 6.65 10.15 4.08
C ASP A 422 7.78 10.38 3.06
N SER A 423 7.84 11.50 2.33
CA SER A 423 9.03 11.82 1.52
C SER A 423 10.32 11.84 2.35
N ALA A 424 10.23 12.23 3.62
CA ALA A 424 11.32 12.17 4.59
C ALA A 424 11.90 10.76 4.77
N THR A 425 11.07 9.71 4.60
CA THR A 425 11.46 8.30 4.71
C THR A 425 12.50 7.92 3.66
N ALA A 426 12.36 8.37 2.41
CA ALA A 426 13.34 8.14 1.36
C ALA A 426 14.69 8.78 1.71
N LEU A 427 14.66 9.97 2.33
CA LEU A 427 15.82 10.74 2.72
C LEU A 427 16.47 10.28 4.05
N GLY A 428 15.83 9.38 4.79
CA GLY A 428 16.30 8.94 6.12
C GLY A 428 16.11 9.99 7.21
N LEU A 429 15.24 10.98 7.01
CA LEU A 429 14.88 12.00 7.98
C LEU A 429 13.67 11.59 8.81
N ASP A 430 13.70 11.83 10.12
CA ASP A 430 12.59 11.53 11.02
C ASP A 430 11.55 12.67 10.98
N ASP A 431 10.35 12.42 10.44
CA ASP A 431 9.23 13.37 10.41
C ASP A 431 8.20 13.03 11.49
N VAL A 432 7.64 14.03 12.13
CA VAL A 432 6.52 13.85 13.08
C VAL A 432 5.20 13.59 12.37
N ARG A 433 5.11 13.92 11.10
CA ARG A 433 3.96 13.68 10.22
C ARG A 433 4.08 12.34 9.52
N GLY A 434 3.00 11.87 8.91
CA GLY A 434 3.00 10.68 8.07
C GLY A 434 1.82 10.69 7.11
N TYR A 435 1.95 9.93 6.02
CA TYR A 435 0.90 9.67 5.07
C TYR A 435 0.65 8.17 5.00
N ASP A 436 -0.33 7.69 5.77
CA ASP A 436 -0.67 6.27 5.86
C ASP A 436 -2.18 6.11 6.08
N ALA A 437 -2.76 5.09 5.47
CA ALA A 437 -4.15 4.70 5.70
C ALA A 437 -4.42 4.26 7.15
N ILE A 438 -3.37 3.84 7.86
CA ILE A 438 -3.41 3.43 9.26
C ILE A 438 -2.38 4.22 10.07
N THR A 439 -2.87 5.05 10.99
CA THR A 439 -2.00 5.83 11.89
C THR A 439 -2.33 5.48 13.34
N PRO A 440 -1.32 5.26 14.24
CA PRO A 440 -1.58 4.97 15.64
C PRO A 440 -2.36 6.11 16.30
N ARG A 441 -3.54 5.80 16.85
CA ARG A 441 -4.39 6.80 17.52
C ARG A 441 -3.68 7.52 18.67
N ALA A 442 -2.88 6.78 19.41
CA ALA A 442 -2.14 7.35 20.53
C ALA A 442 -1.11 8.39 20.06
N TRP A 443 -0.47 8.18 18.90
CA TRP A 443 0.42 9.16 18.31
C TRP A 443 -0.32 10.41 17.83
N LEU A 444 -1.50 10.25 17.22
CA LEU A 444 -2.30 11.41 16.79
C LEU A 444 -2.58 12.37 17.94
N ARG A 445 -2.92 11.85 19.14
CA ARG A 445 -3.15 12.66 20.35
C ARG A 445 -1.89 13.41 20.81
N GLU A 446 -0.73 12.76 20.78
CA GLU A 446 0.54 13.40 21.13
C GLU A 446 0.92 14.47 20.10
N ARG A 447 0.67 14.22 18.83
CA ARG A 447 0.94 15.13 17.72
C ARG A 447 0.05 16.39 17.76
N GLU A 448 -1.21 16.25 18.17
CA GLU A 448 -2.14 17.38 18.34
C GLU A 448 -1.60 18.45 19.31
N ALA A 449 -0.76 18.07 20.27
CA ALA A 449 -0.08 19.02 21.14
C ALA A 449 0.97 19.89 20.41
N MET A 450 1.32 19.58 19.17
CA MET A 450 2.20 20.41 18.32
C MET A 450 1.42 21.43 17.51
N GLY A 451 0.11 21.18 17.26
CA GLY A 451 -0.77 22.03 16.48
C GLY A 451 -1.91 21.26 15.81
N ARG A 452 -2.79 22.00 15.13
CA ARG A 452 -3.93 21.43 14.43
C ARG A 452 -3.56 21.04 13.00
N PHE A 453 -3.47 19.75 12.74
CA PHE A 453 -3.20 19.19 11.42
C PHE A 453 -4.47 19.14 10.56
N THR A 454 -4.31 19.33 9.25
CA THR A 454 -5.37 19.32 8.25
C THR A 454 -4.92 18.54 7.02
N SER A 455 -5.83 18.32 6.06
CA SER A 455 -5.50 17.71 4.77
C SER A 455 -5.87 18.66 3.64
N THR A 456 -5.06 18.64 2.58
CA THR A 456 -5.34 19.33 1.32
C THR A 456 -5.67 18.30 0.24
N ASN A 457 -6.02 18.75 -0.96
CA ASN A 457 -6.30 17.86 -2.11
C ASN A 457 -5.04 17.09 -2.61
N ILE A 458 -3.84 17.52 -2.19
CA ILE A 458 -2.56 16.98 -2.70
C ILE A 458 -1.76 16.32 -1.58
N VAL A 459 -1.87 16.84 -0.36
CA VAL A 459 -1.06 16.42 0.79
C VAL A 459 -1.95 16.29 2.01
N THR A 460 -1.83 15.18 2.74
CA THR A 460 -2.44 14.96 4.05
C THR A 460 -1.48 15.37 5.17
N ASP A 461 -1.95 15.44 6.39
CA ASP A 461 -1.14 15.76 7.58
C ASP A 461 -0.35 17.07 7.47
N VAL A 462 -1.02 18.10 6.96
CA VAL A 462 -0.47 19.44 6.81
C VAL A 462 -0.66 20.23 8.11
N LEU A 463 0.40 20.76 8.65
CA LEU A 463 0.35 21.75 9.72
C LEU A 463 0.62 23.13 9.13
N GLU A 464 -0.42 23.96 9.11
CA GLU A 464 -0.29 25.35 8.71
C GLU A 464 0.45 26.14 9.81
N PRO A 465 1.35 27.08 9.47
CA PRO A 465 2.05 27.86 10.48
C PRO A 465 1.13 28.53 11.50
N ARG A 466 -0.03 29.03 11.05
CA ARG A 466 -1.08 29.65 11.91
C ARG A 466 -1.77 28.68 12.88
N ASN A 467 -1.59 27.37 12.67
CA ASN A 467 -2.20 26.32 13.49
C ASN A 467 -1.20 25.68 14.47
N LEU A 468 0.02 26.24 14.59
CA LEU A 468 1.00 25.79 15.58
C LEU A 468 0.44 25.98 17.00
N ALA A 469 0.76 25.05 17.88
CA ALA A 469 0.39 25.16 19.28
C ALA A 469 1.25 26.20 20.00
N PRO A 470 0.67 27.03 20.89
CA PRO A 470 1.43 28.00 21.68
C PRO A 470 2.49 27.35 22.57
N GLY A 471 3.59 28.03 22.77
CA GLY A 471 4.67 27.66 23.68
C GLY A 471 5.64 26.60 23.17
N GLY A 472 5.28 25.81 22.16
CA GLY A 472 6.15 24.85 21.48
C GLY A 472 6.68 23.68 22.33
N ARG A 473 6.16 23.47 23.55
CA ARG A 473 6.66 22.44 24.49
C ARG A 473 6.65 21.02 23.88
N ALA A 474 5.65 20.69 23.07
CA ALA A 474 5.59 19.40 22.41
C ALA A 474 6.72 19.24 21.37
N LEU A 475 7.07 20.32 20.65
CA LEU A 475 8.20 20.32 19.73
C LEU A 475 9.51 20.01 20.47
N ASP A 476 9.72 20.67 21.63
CA ASP A 476 10.90 20.49 22.45
C ASP A 476 11.03 19.04 22.95
N LEU A 477 9.95 18.52 23.54
CA LEU A 477 9.89 17.16 24.14
C LEU A 477 10.07 16.04 23.12
N TRP A 478 9.51 16.20 21.91
CA TRP A 478 9.57 15.21 20.83
C TRP A 478 10.81 15.35 19.95
N ASN A 479 11.79 16.17 20.34
CA ASN A 479 13.06 16.38 19.63
C ASN A 479 12.85 16.95 18.22
N VAL A 480 11.89 17.86 18.04
CA VAL A 480 11.71 18.61 16.78
C VAL A 480 12.75 19.73 16.74
N LYS A 481 13.88 19.46 16.06
CA LYS A 481 15.02 20.40 15.96
C LYS A 481 14.80 21.41 14.86
N TYR A 482 14.15 21.00 13.76
CA TYR A 482 14.00 21.86 12.59
C TYR A 482 12.56 21.97 12.12
N LEU A 483 12.12 23.20 11.85
CA LEU A 483 10.92 23.54 11.12
C LEU A 483 11.30 23.98 9.71
N LEU A 484 10.60 23.48 8.70
CA LEU A 484 10.86 23.74 7.29
C LEU A 484 9.68 24.48 6.68
N LEU A 485 9.95 25.57 5.97
CA LEU A 485 8.92 26.40 5.34
C LEU A 485 9.26 26.79 3.91
N HIS A 486 8.21 27.08 3.17
CA HIS A 486 8.30 27.73 1.89
C HIS A 486 8.94 29.12 2.04
N PRO A 487 9.95 29.49 1.22
CA PRO A 487 10.71 30.72 1.41
C PRO A 487 9.86 31.98 1.22
N GLN A 488 8.78 31.90 0.44
CA GLN A 488 7.89 33.05 0.15
C GLN A 488 6.74 33.21 1.16
N LEU A 489 6.56 32.28 2.12
CA LEU A 489 5.55 32.47 3.16
C LEU A 489 5.95 33.59 4.13
N PRO A 490 5.00 34.39 4.60
CA PRO A 490 5.27 35.53 5.48
C PRO A 490 5.51 35.10 6.94
N TYR A 491 6.10 33.93 7.15
CA TYR A 491 6.41 33.37 8.46
C TYR A 491 7.93 33.27 8.65
N THR A 492 8.47 34.26 9.34
CA THR A 492 9.88 34.27 9.77
C THR A 492 10.04 33.69 11.18
N ALA A 493 11.27 33.46 11.64
CA ALA A 493 11.53 33.01 13.00
C ALA A 493 10.96 34.02 14.02
N GLU A 494 11.17 35.32 13.80
CA GLU A 494 10.72 36.41 14.70
C GLU A 494 9.18 36.39 14.80
N ARG A 495 8.49 36.24 13.67
CA ARG A 495 7.03 36.21 13.65
C ARG A 495 6.47 35.01 14.41
N LEU A 496 7.00 33.80 14.14
CA LEU A 496 6.57 32.59 14.83
C LEU A 496 6.91 32.66 16.34
N ASN A 497 8.04 33.24 16.72
CA ASN A 497 8.41 33.44 18.12
C ASN A 497 7.43 34.37 18.82
N SER A 498 7.06 35.51 18.19
CA SER A 498 6.12 36.48 18.79
C SER A 498 4.67 35.95 18.83
N GLU A 499 4.20 35.29 17.78
CA GLU A 499 2.80 34.82 17.69
C GLU A 499 2.55 33.58 18.58
N PHE A 500 3.53 32.68 18.67
CA PHE A 500 3.33 31.36 19.32
C PHE A 500 4.23 31.13 20.54
N GLY A 501 5.06 32.11 20.94
CA GLY A 501 5.97 31.96 22.09
C GLY A 501 7.05 30.89 21.88
N LEU A 502 7.49 30.70 20.64
CA LEU A 502 8.55 29.74 20.26
C LEU A 502 9.93 30.40 20.49
N ASP A 503 11.00 29.63 20.35
CA ASP A 503 12.38 30.11 20.32
C ASP A 503 13.10 29.53 19.12
N LEU A 504 12.79 30.09 17.95
CA LEU A 504 13.30 29.68 16.65
C LEU A 504 14.37 30.65 16.16
N GLU A 505 15.36 30.08 15.48
CA GLU A 505 16.42 30.83 14.79
C GLU A 505 16.44 30.41 13.31
N GLU A 506 16.42 31.38 12.40
CA GLU A 506 16.60 31.12 10.97
C GLU A 506 18.08 30.82 10.70
N ILE A 507 18.38 29.59 10.30
CA ILE A 507 19.76 29.14 10.02
C ILE A 507 20.03 28.89 8.53
N TYR A 508 18.99 28.98 7.70
CA TYR A 508 19.11 28.90 6.26
C TYR A 508 17.88 29.52 5.59
N LEU A 509 18.14 30.32 4.55
CA LEU A 509 17.16 30.86 3.63
C LEU A 509 17.72 30.72 2.21
N GLY A 510 17.09 29.92 1.39
CA GLY A 510 17.44 29.68 -0.01
C GLY A 510 16.23 29.69 -0.92
N SER A 511 16.46 29.56 -2.22
CA SER A 511 15.39 29.44 -3.19
C SER A 511 14.56 28.17 -2.99
N ASP A 512 15.12 27.14 -2.36
CA ASP A 512 14.52 25.84 -2.10
C ASP A 512 13.84 25.73 -0.72
N GLY A 513 13.94 26.75 0.13
CA GLY A 513 13.24 26.74 1.41
C GLY A 513 13.88 27.59 2.50
N ARG A 514 13.19 27.62 3.62
CA ARG A 514 13.62 28.23 4.89
C ARG A 514 13.76 27.16 5.95
N LEU A 515 14.85 27.16 6.71
CA LEU A 515 15.14 26.24 7.80
C LEU A 515 15.23 27.00 9.11
N LEU A 516 14.32 26.71 10.03
CA LEU A 516 14.28 27.29 11.37
C LEU A 516 14.73 26.23 12.38
N ARG A 517 15.71 26.56 13.22
CA ARG A 517 16.21 25.74 14.31
C ARG A 517 15.48 26.08 15.62
N ASN A 518 14.89 25.07 16.26
CA ASN A 518 14.35 25.20 17.62
C ASN A 518 15.49 25.18 18.63
N ARG A 519 15.72 26.30 19.36
CA ARG A 519 16.80 26.43 20.35
C ARG A 519 16.50 25.69 21.65
N ARG A 520 15.22 25.44 21.95
CA ARG A 520 14.76 24.72 23.16
C ARG A 520 14.67 23.21 22.99
N VAL A 521 15.04 22.67 21.81
CA VAL A 521 14.93 21.26 21.52
C VAL A 521 15.66 20.42 22.56
N LEU A 522 14.96 19.42 23.11
CA LEU A 522 15.56 18.45 24.02
C LEU A 522 16.21 17.30 23.24
N PRO A 523 17.32 16.72 23.76
CA PRO A 523 17.94 15.55 23.14
C PRO A 523 16.97 14.39 22.97
N ARG A 524 17.16 13.58 21.91
CA ARG A 524 16.34 12.41 21.61
C ARG A 524 16.33 11.39 22.75
N ALA A 525 17.50 11.17 23.35
CA ALA A 525 17.67 10.38 24.56
C ALA A 525 18.20 11.28 25.67
N ARG A 526 17.56 11.30 26.84
CA ARG A 526 17.88 12.18 27.97
C ARG A 526 17.46 11.59 29.31
N LEU A 527 18.08 12.04 30.36
CA LEU A 527 17.61 11.80 31.73
C LEU A 527 16.60 12.86 32.16
N ARG A 528 15.68 12.53 33.06
CA ARG A 528 14.83 13.51 33.77
C ARG A 528 15.61 14.22 34.89
N GLY A 529 16.57 13.54 35.52
CA GLY A 529 17.48 14.04 36.54
C GLY A 529 18.85 14.40 35.98
N GLU A 530 19.82 14.60 36.86
CA GLU A 530 21.19 14.96 36.49
C GLU A 530 21.96 13.75 35.96
N GLY A 531 22.77 14.01 34.92
CA GLY A 531 23.63 13.01 34.29
C GLY A 531 23.79 13.20 32.79
N THR A 532 24.41 12.24 32.13
CA THR A 532 24.69 12.27 30.70
C THR A 532 24.16 11.01 30.00
N VAL A 533 23.79 11.15 28.74
CA VAL A 533 23.38 10.03 27.88
C VAL A 533 24.12 10.14 26.55
N HIS A 534 24.85 9.11 26.18
CA HIS A 534 25.52 8.99 24.90
C HIS A 534 24.88 7.90 24.06
N VAL A 535 24.48 8.24 22.82
CA VAL A 535 23.94 7.26 21.86
C VAL A 535 25.12 6.56 21.20
N THR A 536 25.35 5.28 21.52
CA THR A 536 26.43 4.47 20.95
C THR A 536 25.98 3.66 19.73
N GLU A 537 24.69 3.35 19.61
CA GLU A 537 24.12 2.71 18.44
C GLU A 537 22.69 3.22 18.19
N ARG A 538 22.40 3.59 16.94
CA ARG A 538 21.05 3.92 16.46
C ARG A 538 20.72 3.12 15.23
N ARG A 539 19.71 2.25 15.33
CA ARG A 539 19.06 1.57 14.20
C ARG A 539 17.55 1.78 14.26
N ALA A 540 16.86 1.50 13.20
CA ALA A 540 15.40 1.59 13.17
C ALA A 540 14.73 0.83 14.33
N THR A 541 15.21 -0.38 14.61
CA THR A 541 14.66 -1.28 15.64
C THR A 541 15.48 -1.37 16.92
N ARG A 542 16.59 -0.62 17.07
CA ARG A 542 17.49 -0.76 18.23
C ARG A 542 18.22 0.53 18.56
N TRP A 543 18.24 0.84 19.86
CA TRP A 543 19.03 1.91 20.43
C TRP A 543 19.92 1.34 21.54
N ARG A 544 21.21 1.68 21.54
CA ARG A 544 22.13 1.43 22.64
C ARG A 544 22.63 2.75 23.17
N LEU A 545 22.54 2.91 24.48
CA LEU A 545 22.78 4.17 25.19
C LEU A 545 23.72 3.90 26.35
N ASP A 546 24.79 4.68 26.46
CA ASP A 546 25.61 4.72 27.67
C ASP A 546 25.10 5.88 28.51
N VAL A 547 24.69 5.55 29.73
CA VAL A 547 24.04 6.44 30.68
C VAL A 547 24.93 6.60 31.91
N ASP A 548 25.20 7.84 32.34
CA ASP A 548 25.85 8.15 33.61
C ASP A 548 24.87 9.00 34.44
N ALA A 549 24.17 8.38 35.38
CA ALA A 549 23.13 8.97 36.21
C ALA A 549 23.69 9.30 37.60
N ARG A 550 23.59 10.58 38.03
CA ARG A 550 24.04 10.97 39.37
C ARG A 550 23.15 10.46 40.49
N GLU A 551 21.87 10.23 40.18
CA GLU A 551 20.85 9.74 41.09
C GLU A 551 19.94 8.72 40.38
N SER A 552 19.11 8.02 41.15
CA SER A 552 18.07 7.15 40.54
C SER A 552 17.05 8.00 39.78
N THR A 553 16.93 7.79 38.49
CA THR A 553 16.16 8.67 37.60
C THR A 553 15.48 7.88 36.47
N VAL A 554 14.88 8.60 35.52
CA VAL A 554 14.22 8.03 34.34
C VAL A 554 14.97 8.44 33.07
N LEU A 555 15.42 7.46 32.33
CA LEU A 555 15.87 7.64 30.95
C LEU A 555 14.65 7.77 30.04
N VAL A 556 14.60 8.83 29.28
CA VAL A 556 13.55 9.12 28.28
C VAL A 556 14.15 9.00 26.90
N LEU A 557 13.60 8.11 26.08
CA LEU A 557 13.83 8.07 24.62
C LEU A 557 12.57 8.62 23.94
N ALA A 558 12.71 9.73 23.23
CA ALA A 558 11.60 10.40 22.55
C ALA A 558 11.17 9.63 21.28
N ASN A 559 10.89 8.34 21.41
CA ASN A 559 10.23 7.48 20.43
C ASN A 559 8.85 7.10 20.95
N PRO A 560 7.80 7.07 20.11
CA PRO A 560 6.48 6.64 20.54
C PRO A 560 6.52 5.20 21.05
N MET A 561 6.04 4.98 22.27
CA MET A 561 5.86 3.62 22.79
C MET A 561 4.79 2.90 21.98
N PHE A 562 5.11 1.70 21.52
CA PHE A 562 4.22 0.79 20.83
C PHE A 562 4.46 -0.64 21.34
N PRO A 563 3.47 -1.55 21.32
CA PRO A 563 3.68 -2.95 21.71
C PRO A 563 4.84 -3.57 20.91
N GLY A 564 5.76 -4.20 21.63
CA GLY A 564 6.98 -4.78 21.03
C GLY A 564 8.28 -4.08 21.44
N TRP A 565 8.26 -2.83 21.91
CA TRP A 565 9.44 -2.22 22.50
C TRP A 565 9.82 -2.88 23.82
N ARG A 566 11.09 -3.17 23.99
CA ARG A 566 11.69 -3.80 25.19
C ARG A 566 12.92 -3.03 25.62
N ALA A 567 13.19 -3.02 26.92
CA ALA A 567 14.38 -2.40 27.48
C ALA A 567 15.22 -3.41 28.27
N ARG A 568 16.53 -3.21 28.23
CA ARG A 568 17.51 -3.90 29.08
C ARG A 568 18.45 -2.86 29.68
N VAL A 569 18.75 -3.00 30.96
CA VAL A 569 19.78 -2.22 31.66
C VAL A 569 20.85 -3.21 32.10
N ASP A 570 22.08 -3.00 31.66
CA ASP A 570 23.23 -3.90 31.91
C ASP A 570 22.92 -5.36 31.56
N GLY A 571 22.25 -5.58 30.40
CA GLY A 571 21.85 -6.88 29.91
C GLY A 571 20.61 -7.48 30.59
N LYS A 572 20.14 -6.95 31.72
CA LYS A 572 18.96 -7.44 32.45
C LYS A 572 17.69 -6.76 31.93
N ARG A 573 16.58 -7.49 31.83
CA ARG A 573 15.29 -6.91 31.43
C ARG A 573 14.86 -5.83 32.41
N ALA A 574 14.48 -4.68 31.88
CA ALA A 574 13.92 -3.57 32.61
C ALA A 574 12.49 -3.25 32.15
N PRO A 575 11.56 -2.90 33.04
CA PRO A 575 10.21 -2.52 32.64
C PRO A 575 10.23 -1.15 31.94
N ILE A 576 9.41 -1.02 30.88
CA ILE A 576 9.09 0.26 30.27
C ILE A 576 7.82 0.78 30.95
N ALA A 577 7.88 1.99 31.50
CA ALA A 577 6.79 2.58 32.28
C ALA A 577 5.81 3.42 31.42
N SER A 578 5.98 3.42 30.09
CA SER A 578 5.27 4.30 29.17
C SER A 578 3.93 3.74 28.73
N ARG A 579 2.98 4.61 28.41
CA ARG A 579 1.75 4.29 27.68
C ARG A 579 2.02 4.29 26.18
N THR A 580 1.22 3.56 25.42
CA THR A 580 1.26 3.62 23.95
C THR A 580 1.15 5.08 23.48
N GLY A 581 2.00 5.47 22.52
CA GLY A 581 2.08 6.83 21.97
C GLY A 581 3.00 7.77 22.72
N THR A 582 3.18 7.62 24.04
CA THR A 582 4.09 8.51 24.83
C THR A 582 5.55 8.10 24.64
N PRO A 583 6.53 8.98 24.99
CA PRO A 583 7.95 8.63 24.94
C PRO A 583 8.29 7.37 25.74
N ILE A 584 9.25 6.57 25.27
CA ILE A 584 9.73 5.40 25.99
C ILE A 584 10.50 5.83 27.23
N GLU A 585 10.12 5.31 28.41
CA GLU A 585 10.69 5.65 29.71
C GLU A 585 11.20 4.39 30.41
N VAL A 586 12.46 4.44 30.85
CA VAL A 586 13.14 3.35 31.56
C VAL A 586 13.76 3.88 32.83
N ARG A 587 13.48 3.27 33.98
CA ARG A 587 14.15 3.62 35.25
C ARG A 587 15.59 3.13 35.25
N VAL A 588 16.51 3.98 35.67
CA VAL A 588 17.93 3.68 35.88
C VAL A 588 18.35 4.10 37.28
N SER A 589 19.18 3.30 37.93
CA SER A 589 19.77 3.64 39.23
C SER A 589 20.88 4.69 39.08
N ALA A 590 21.38 5.19 40.18
CA ALA A 590 22.60 6.00 40.15
C ALA A 590 23.79 5.18 39.65
N GLY A 591 24.69 5.79 38.87
CA GLY A 591 25.88 5.17 38.32
C GLY A 591 25.89 5.08 36.81
N ARG A 592 26.87 4.33 36.29
CA ARG A 592 27.04 4.08 34.85
C ARG A 592 26.31 2.82 34.43
N HIS A 593 25.53 2.94 33.38
CA HIS A 593 24.70 1.86 32.84
C HIS A 593 24.76 1.83 31.32
N THR A 594 24.71 0.64 30.74
CA THR A 594 24.40 0.46 29.31
C THR A 594 22.93 0.07 29.18
N VAL A 595 22.16 0.93 28.52
CA VAL A 595 20.73 0.70 28.27
C VAL A 595 20.52 0.34 26.81
N GLU A 596 19.88 -0.80 26.58
CA GLU A 596 19.45 -1.25 25.27
C GLU A 596 17.94 -1.18 25.17
N ILE A 597 17.43 -0.51 24.13
CA ILE A 597 15.98 -0.44 23.80
C ILE A 597 15.80 -1.03 22.41
N SER A 598 15.03 -2.13 22.30
CA SER A 598 14.83 -2.87 21.05
C SER A 598 13.35 -3.10 20.74
N TYR A 599 13.01 -3.08 19.43
CA TYR A 599 11.66 -3.39 18.95
C TYR A 599 11.57 -4.85 18.52
N GLU A 600 10.87 -5.65 19.30
CA GLU A 600 10.72 -7.11 19.16
C GLU A 600 9.24 -7.49 19.24
N PRO A 601 8.41 -7.18 18.22
CA PRO A 601 6.97 -7.37 18.29
C PRO A 601 6.61 -8.87 18.41
N LEU A 602 5.77 -9.18 19.40
CA LEU A 602 5.28 -10.54 19.63
C LEU A 602 4.41 -11.01 18.46
N SER A 603 3.62 -10.10 17.89
CA SER A 603 2.78 -10.35 16.72
C SER A 603 3.57 -10.93 15.54
N PHE A 604 4.75 -10.34 15.23
CA PHE A 604 5.63 -10.87 14.18
C PHE A 604 6.18 -12.27 14.53
N ARG A 605 6.62 -12.47 15.76
CA ARG A 605 7.16 -13.77 16.22
C ARG A 605 6.10 -14.87 16.16
N LEU A 606 4.88 -14.58 16.59
CA LEU A 606 3.75 -15.51 16.49
C LEU A 606 3.42 -15.81 15.03
N GLY A 607 3.30 -14.77 14.20
CA GLY A 607 3.07 -14.94 12.76
C GLY A 607 4.15 -15.78 12.07
N ALA A 608 5.43 -15.54 12.40
CA ALA A 608 6.55 -16.34 11.88
C ALA A 608 6.47 -17.81 12.33
N GLY A 609 6.12 -18.08 13.58
CA GLY A 609 5.89 -19.43 14.07
C GLY A 609 4.74 -20.14 13.33
N MET A 610 3.62 -19.43 13.09
CA MET A 610 2.49 -19.97 12.31
C MET A 610 2.89 -20.28 10.88
N CYS A 611 3.70 -19.42 10.23
CA CYS A 611 4.20 -19.64 8.88
C CYS A 611 5.11 -20.89 8.81
N VAL A 612 6.03 -21.05 9.76
CA VAL A 612 6.91 -22.24 9.84
C VAL A 612 6.06 -23.51 10.03
N ALA A 613 5.07 -23.50 10.89
CA ALA A 613 4.15 -24.63 11.07
C ALA A 613 3.37 -24.94 9.77
N ALA A 614 2.91 -23.91 9.07
CA ALA A 614 2.22 -24.05 7.79
C ALA A 614 3.13 -24.67 6.71
N LEU A 615 4.39 -24.25 6.61
CA LEU A 615 5.38 -24.83 5.70
C LEU A 615 5.63 -26.32 6.00
N PHE A 616 5.72 -26.68 7.27
CA PHE A 616 5.88 -28.07 7.69
C PHE A 616 4.66 -28.93 7.31
N VAL A 617 3.44 -28.44 7.60
CA VAL A 617 2.19 -29.12 7.21
C VAL A 617 2.11 -29.26 5.68
N LEU A 618 2.46 -28.22 4.94
CA LEU A 618 2.46 -28.24 3.49
C LEU A 618 3.44 -29.28 2.92
N GLY A 619 4.66 -29.33 3.48
CA GLY A 619 5.66 -30.34 3.12
C GLY A 619 5.17 -31.77 3.37
N MET A 620 4.52 -32.03 4.52
CA MET A 620 3.93 -33.34 4.84
C MET A 620 2.79 -33.74 3.87
N ILE A 621 1.93 -32.79 3.49
CA ILE A 621 0.81 -33.04 2.56
C ILE A 621 1.36 -33.40 1.18
N VAL A 622 2.33 -32.61 0.68
CA VAL A 622 2.97 -32.87 -0.63
C VAL A 622 3.69 -34.23 -0.62
N TRP A 623 4.40 -34.54 0.44
CA TRP A 623 5.09 -35.83 0.58
C TRP A 623 4.15 -37.03 0.63
N ARG A 624 3.03 -36.95 1.39
CA ARG A 624 2.05 -38.05 1.52
C ARG A 624 1.18 -38.26 0.31
N ILE A 625 0.74 -37.19 -0.36
CA ILE A 625 -0.21 -37.29 -1.49
C ILE A 625 0.56 -37.41 -2.82
N GLY A 626 1.85 -37.09 -2.83
CA GLY A 626 2.68 -37.07 -4.05
C GLY A 626 2.42 -35.87 -4.95
N TRP A 627 3.18 -35.82 -6.04
CA TRP A 627 3.04 -34.81 -7.09
C TRP A 627 2.04 -35.22 -8.19
N SER A 628 1.25 -36.24 -7.97
CA SER A 628 0.26 -36.75 -8.93
C SER A 628 -0.84 -35.73 -9.28
#